data_c6dfdb3550e0559973b80ab78f090993
#
_entry.id   c6dfdb3550e0559973b80ab78f090993
#
_cell.length_a   1.000
_cell.length_b   1.000
_cell.length_c   1.000
_cell.angle_alpha   90.00
_cell.angle_beta   90.00
_cell.angle_gamma   90.00
#
_symmetry.space_group_name_H-M   'P 1'
#
loop_
_entity.id
_entity.type
_entity.pdbx_description
1 polymer ?
#
loop_
_entity_poly.entity_id
_entity_poly.type
_entity_poly.pdbx_seq_one_letter_code
_entity_poly.pdbx_strand_id
1 'polypeptide(L)'
;NEGLSTKHNPEFTMLEFYTAYEDYEFQMDFVEALIKHLSNLEQSKRSFKKFKRVSFDEALTKNSSLNKKDLDDIDSLRKFAESLKIENFKTLSIGKLKAEIFESEVEDKLSEPTFIYKYPLEVSPLSRK
;
A
#
# COMPACT_ATOMS: atom_id res chain seq x y z
N ASN A 1 -3.03 12.80 17.51
CA ASN A 1 -2.70 14.18 17.06
C ASN A 1 -1.54 14.15 16.09
N GLU A 2 -1.86 13.96 14.83
CA GLU A 2 -0.90 14.04 13.76
C GLU A 2 -0.91 15.46 13.17
N GLY A 3 0.24 15.93 12.69
CA GLY A 3 0.37 17.27 12.13
C GLY A 3 -0.43 17.42 10.83
N LEU A 4 -0.80 18.66 10.50
CA LEU A 4 -1.44 18.99 9.23
C LEU A 4 -0.46 18.79 8.06
N SER A 5 -0.92 18.07 7.04
CA SER A 5 -0.23 17.97 5.75
C SER A 5 -1.26 17.99 4.62
N THR A 6 -0.79 18.04 3.38
CA THR A 6 -1.67 17.97 2.21
C THR A 6 -2.43 16.64 2.10
N LYS A 7 -1.94 15.60 2.77
CA LYS A 7 -2.53 14.26 2.78
C LYS A 7 -3.20 13.88 4.11
N HIS A 8 -2.96 14.64 5.20
CA HIS A 8 -3.39 14.27 6.55
C HIS A 8 -4.11 15.40 7.26
N ASN A 9 -5.31 15.13 7.74
CA ASN A 9 -6.06 15.99 8.65
C ASN A 9 -5.88 15.51 10.10
N PRO A 10 -5.86 16.43 11.10
CA PRO A 10 -5.73 16.05 12.51
C PRO A 10 -6.96 15.32 13.05
N GLU A 11 -8.12 15.56 12.46
CA GLU A 11 -9.36 14.85 12.74
C GLU A 11 -9.92 14.23 11.48
N PHE A 12 -10.31 12.97 11.55
CA PHE A 12 -10.94 12.24 10.45
C PHE A 12 -11.89 11.16 10.99
N THR A 13 -12.87 10.81 10.21
CA THR A 13 -13.79 9.71 10.52
C THR A 13 -13.28 8.43 9.86
N MET A 14 -13.17 7.37 10.64
CA MET A 14 -12.71 6.06 10.18
C MET A 14 -13.83 5.04 10.31
N LEU A 15 -13.99 4.19 9.32
CA LEU A 15 -14.84 3.01 9.36
C LEU A 15 -13.96 1.78 9.58
N GLU A 16 -14.24 1.03 10.64
CA GLU A 16 -13.62 -0.27 10.90
C GLU A 16 -14.69 -1.36 10.91
N PHE A 17 -14.33 -2.54 10.45
CA PHE A 17 -15.19 -3.71 10.52
C PHE A 17 -14.36 -4.98 10.68
N TYR A 18 -15.00 -6.01 11.25
CA TYR A 18 -14.39 -7.30 11.54
C TYR A 18 -15.27 -8.41 10.99
N THR A 19 -14.65 -9.45 10.46
CA THR A 19 -15.35 -10.62 9.93
C THR A 19 -14.76 -11.88 10.55
N ALA A 20 -15.61 -12.70 11.16
CA ALA A 20 -15.19 -13.96 11.76
C ALA A 20 -14.99 -15.04 10.69
N TYR A 21 -13.94 -15.86 10.86
CA TYR A 21 -13.63 -17.05 10.05
C TYR A 21 -13.35 -16.77 8.56
N GLU A 22 -13.04 -15.52 8.19
CA GLU A 22 -12.72 -15.11 6.83
C GLU A 22 -11.29 -14.60 6.73
N ASP A 23 -10.75 -14.57 5.52
CA ASP A 23 -9.40 -14.11 5.23
C ASP A 23 -9.36 -12.75 4.52
N TYR A 24 -8.16 -12.31 4.16
CA TYR A 24 -7.98 -11.03 3.46
C TYR A 24 -8.58 -11.03 2.05
N GLU A 25 -8.74 -12.17 1.40
CA GLU A 25 -9.36 -12.26 0.06
C GLU A 25 -10.84 -11.91 0.16
N PHE A 26 -11.54 -12.46 1.15
CA PHE A 26 -12.92 -12.08 1.45
C PHE A 26 -13.03 -10.58 1.77
N GLN A 27 -12.10 -10.04 2.55
CA GLN A 27 -12.08 -8.61 2.89
C GLN A 27 -11.92 -7.74 1.64
N MET A 28 -11.06 -8.12 0.69
CA MET A 28 -10.93 -7.41 -0.58
C MET A 28 -12.23 -7.45 -1.39
N ASP A 29 -12.90 -8.60 -1.47
CA ASP A 29 -14.20 -8.74 -2.15
C ASP A 29 -15.26 -7.83 -1.51
N PHE A 30 -15.32 -7.83 -0.18
CA PHE A 30 -16.27 -7.03 0.59
C PHE A 30 -16.04 -5.53 0.37
N VAL A 31 -14.83 -5.06 0.49
CA VAL A 31 -14.49 -3.63 0.31
C VAL A 31 -14.77 -3.17 -1.12
N GLU A 32 -14.43 -3.99 -2.12
CA GLU A 32 -14.74 -3.68 -3.53
C GLU A 32 -16.25 -3.54 -3.76
N ALA A 33 -17.04 -4.48 -3.22
CA ALA A 33 -18.50 -4.44 -3.30
C ALA A 33 -19.08 -3.21 -2.58
N LEU A 34 -18.55 -2.88 -1.41
CA LEU A 34 -18.97 -1.71 -0.63
C LEU A 34 -18.73 -0.40 -1.39
N ILE A 35 -17.53 -0.20 -1.95
CA ILE A 35 -17.20 1.00 -2.70
C ILE A 35 -18.07 1.13 -3.95
N LYS A 36 -18.30 0.04 -4.67
CA LYS A 36 -19.18 0.02 -5.84
C LYS A 36 -20.62 0.38 -5.45
N HIS A 37 -21.12 -0.16 -4.35
CA HIS A 37 -22.46 0.14 -3.84
C HIS A 37 -22.61 1.62 -3.47
N LEU A 38 -21.67 2.18 -2.72
CA LEU A 38 -21.66 3.60 -2.34
C LEU A 38 -21.58 4.52 -3.56
N SER A 39 -20.74 4.19 -4.53
CA SER A 39 -20.63 4.94 -5.79
C SER A 39 -21.92 4.98 -6.58
N ASN A 40 -22.69 3.88 -6.58
CA ASN A 40 -23.99 3.82 -7.22
C ASN A 40 -25.05 4.67 -6.47
N LEU A 41 -25.01 4.69 -5.13
CA LEU A 41 -25.92 5.50 -4.31
C LEU A 41 -25.71 7.01 -4.53
N GLU A 42 -24.48 7.44 -4.67
CA GLU A 42 -24.12 8.85 -4.89
C GLU A 42 -24.34 9.31 -6.34
N GLN A 43 -24.83 8.45 -7.22
CA GLN A 43 -24.94 8.71 -8.66
C GLN A 43 -23.61 9.24 -9.25
N SER A 44 -22.51 8.79 -8.67
CA SER A 44 -21.18 9.18 -9.10
C SER A 44 -20.99 8.79 -10.57
N LYS A 45 -20.45 9.70 -11.37
CA LYS A 45 -20.06 9.43 -12.76
C LYS A 45 -18.88 8.44 -12.86
N ARG A 46 -18.27 8.08 -11.72
CA ARG A 46 -17.19 7.10 -11.67
C ARG A 46 -17.77 5.69 -11.64
N SER A 47 -17.71 5.02 -12.77
CA SER A 47 -17.95 3.57 -12.84
C SER A 47 -16.68 2.84 -12.42
N PHE A 48 -16.72 2.17 -11.28
CA PHE A 48 -15.61 1.30 -10.87
C PHE A 48 -15.77 -0.08 -11.51
N LYS A 49 -14.83 -0.43 -12.39
CA LYS A 49 -14.63 -1.80 -12.89
C LYS A 49 -14.08 -2.66 -11.75
N LYS A 50 -13.67 -3.88 -12.06
CA LYS A 50 -12.98 -4.75 -11.09
C LYS A 50 -11.70 -4.06 -10.58
N PHE A 51 -11.51 -4.02 -9.26
CA PHE A 51 -10.30 -3.50 -8.63
C PHE A 51 -9.12 -4.41 -8.93
N LYS A 52 -7.96 -3.82 -9.21
CA LYS A 52 -6.71 -4.56 -9.33
C LYS A 52 -6.29 -5.11 -7.98
N ARG A 53 -5.64 -6.27 -7.99
CA ARG A 53 -5.06 -6.92 -6.80
C ARG A 53 -3.63 -7.27 -7.11
N VAL A 54 -2.70 -6.68 -6.39
CA VAL A 54 -1.27 -6.82 -6.64
C VAL A 54 -0.55 -7.01 -5.32
N SER A 55 0.39 -7.96 -5.25
CA SER A 55 1.22 -8.08 -4.06
C SER A 55 2.17 -6.89 -3.94
N PHE A 56 2.58 -6.58 -2.72
CA PHE A 56 3.47 -5.47 -2.42
C PHE A 56 4.78 -5.56 -3.24
N ASP A 57 5.42 -6.71 -3.26
CA ASP A 57 6.66 -6.93 -4.00
C ASP A 57 6.48 -6.81 -5.51
N GLU A 58 5.36 -7.30 -6.04
CA GLU A 58 5.03 -7.17 -7.46
C GLU A 58 4.78 -5.71 -7.84
N ALA A 59 4.08 -4.95 -7.01
CA ALA A 59 3.86 -3.52 -7.22
C ALA A 59 5.18 -2.74 -7.24
N LEU A 60 6.12 -3.07 -6.33
CA LEU A 60 7.46 -2.48 -6.32
C LEU A 60 8.23 -2.77 -7.62
N THR A 61 8.30 -4.01 -8.04
CA THR A 61 9.07 -4.39 -9.24
C THR A 61 8.47 -3.85 -10.53
N LYS A 62 7.15 -3.76 -10.63
CA LYS A 62 6.48 -3.21 -11.82
C LYS A 62 6.61 -1.69 -11.96
N ASN A 63 6.71 -0.97 -10.84
CA ASN A 63 6.65 0.49 -10.83
C ASN A 63 7.99 1.16 -10.49
N SER A 64 9.04 0.39 -10.32
CA SER A 64 10.40 0.89 -10.07
C SER A 64 11.41 0.15 -10.93
N SER A 65 12.67 0.57 -10.87
CA SER A 65 13.79 -0.13 -11.54
C SER A 65 14.32 -1.32 -10.73
N LEU A 66 13.76 -1.60 -9.54
CA LEU A 66 14.12 -2.75 -8.73
C LEU A 66 13.61 -4.05 -9.36
N ASN A 67 14.44 -5.07 -9.37
CA ASN A 67 14.03 -6.41 -9.76
C ASN A 67 13.80 -7.30 -8.52
N LYS A 68 13.29 -8.50 -8.72
CA LYS A 68 12.96 -9.41 -7.64
C LYS A 68 14.15 -9.76 -6.73
N LYS A 69 15.36 -9.80 -7.29
CA LYS A 69 16.60 -10.09 -6.52
C LYS A 69 16.97 -8.91 -5.62
N ASP A 70 16.72 -7.69 -6.07
CA ASP A 70 17.03 -6.48 -5.31
C ASP A 70 16.17 -6.36 -4.04
N LEU A 71 14.98 -6.95 -4.02
CA LEU A 71 14.06 -6.86 -2.88
C LEU A 71 14.55 -7.59 -1.63
N ASP A 72 15.47 -8.53 -1.78
CA ASP A 72 16.09 -9.28 -0.68
C ASP A 72 17.54 -8.81 -0.40
N ASP A 73 18.03 -7.84 -1.14
CA ASP A 73 19.37 -7.27 -1.00
C ASP A 73 19.31 -5.87 -0.36
N ILE A 74 19.75 -5.79 0.90
CA ILE A 74 19.74 -4.54 1.66
C ILE A 74 20.59 -3.44 1.01
N ASP A 75 21.71 -3.78 0.37
CA ASP A 75 22.59 -2.80 -0.25
C ASP A 75 21.95 -2.20 -1.51
N SER A 76 21.29 -3.03 -2.33
CA SER A 76 20.51 -2.56 -3.48
C SER A 76 19.36 -1.64 -3.05
N LEU A 77 18.63 -2.02 -2.00
CA LEU A 77 17.53 -1.21 -1.46
C LEU A 77 18.03 0.12 -0.87
N ARG A 78 19.15 0.11 -0.13
CA ARG A 78 19.74 1.34 0.40
C ARG A 78 20.19 2.29 -0.69
N LYS A 79 20.84 1.77 -1.73
CA LYS A 79 21.28 2.55 -2.89
C LYS A 79 20.10 3.19 -3.60
N PHE A 80 19.03 2.44 -3.77
CA PHE A 80 17.80 2.97 -4.40
C PHE A 80 17.12 4.01 -3.52
N ALA A 81 17.02 3.76 -2.21
CA ALA A 81 16.47 4.71 -1.25
C ALA A 81 17.28 6.02 -1.19
N GLU A 82 18.61 5.93 -1.25
CA GLU A 82 19.49 7.10 -1.34
C GLU A 82 19.20 7.93 -2.59
N SER A 83 18.99 7.30 -3.74
CA SER A 83 18.63 7.97 -4.98
C SER A 83 17.30 8.71 -4.90
N LEU A 84 16.37 8.22 -4.08
CA LEU A 84 15.08 8.85 -3.79
C LEU A 84 15.14 9.88 -2.66
N LYS A 85 16.30 10.13 -2.08
CA LYS A 85 16.52 11.03 -0.93
C LYS A 85 15.72 10.65 0.31
N ILE A 86 15.51 9.36 0.54
CA ILE A 86 14.84 8.84 1.72
C ILE A 86 15.74 9.05 2.93
N GLU A 87 15.21 9.69 3.97
CA GLU A 87 15.93 9.91 5.22
C GLU A 87 16.20 8.56 5.93
N ASN A 88 17.31 8.49 6.67
CA ASN A 88 17.67 7.34 7.49
C ASN A 88 17.80 6.00 6.72
N PHE A 89 18.00 6.02 5.40
CA PHE A 89 18.08 4.80 4.59
C PHE A 89 19.16 3.80 5.07
N LYS A 90 20.21 4.28 5.73
CA LYS A 90 21.30 3.43 6.27
C LYS A 90 20.89 2.61 7.49
N THR A 91 19.88 3.04 8.24
CA THR A 91 19.46 2.43 9.51
C THR A 91 18.17 1.64 9.39
N LEU A 92 17.44 1.78 8.29
CA LEU A 92 16.19 1.07 8.07
C LEU A 92 16.42 -0.40 7.74
N SER A 93 15.55 -1.26 8.23
CA SER A 93 15.49 -2.68 7.86
C SER A 93 14.98 -2.86 6.42
N ILE A 94 15.14 -4.06 5.86
CA ILE A 94 14.67 -4.39 4.50
C ILE A 94 13.17 -4.05 4.33
N GLY A 95 12.33 -4.48 5.25
CA GLY A 95 10.89 -4.24 5.16
C GLY A 95 10.53 -2.76 5.23
N LYS A 96 11.19 -2.00 6.10
CA LYS A 96 10.99 -0.55 6.19
C LYS A 96 11.51 0.19 4.97
N LEU A 97 12.67 -0.19 4.43
CA LEU A 97 13.20 0.37 3.18
C LEU A 97 12.23 0.14 2.02
N LYS A 98 11.70 -1.06 1.88
CA LYS A 98 10.69 -1.39 0.86
C LYS A 98 9.44 -0.52 1.02
N ALA A 99 8.97 -0.30 2.26
CA ALA A 99 7.80 0.53 2.52
C ALA A 99 8.03 2.01 2.14
N GLU A 100 9.16 2.59 2.52
CA GLU A 100 9.53 3.96 2.16
C GLU A 100 9.69 4.15 0.64
N ILE A 101 10.30 3.18 -0.02
CA ILE A 101 10.43 3.18 -1.49
C ILE A 101 9.05 3.09 -2.14
N PHE A 102 8.16 2.24 -1.61
CA PHE A 102 6.80 2.09 -2.12
C PHE A 102 6.03 3.42 -2.05
N GLU A 103 6.06 4.08 -0.91
CA GLU A 103 5.40 5.37 -0.72
C GLU A 103 5.95 6.44 -1.67
N SER A 104 7.27 6.51 -1.82
CA SER A 104 7.93 7.54 -2.62
C SER A 104 7.83 7.32 -4.13
N GLU A 105 7.81 6.07 -4.60
CA GLU A 105 8.00 5.75 -6.02
C GLU A 105 6.79 5.07 -6.66
N VAL A 106 6.00 4.34 -5.89
CA VAL A 106 4.95 3.46 -6.42
C VAL A 106 3.55 4.05 -6.24
N GLU A 107 3.27 4.62 -5.08
CA GLU A 107 1.92 5.01 -4.68
C GLU A 107 1.27 5.96 -5.68
N ASP A 108 1.98 6.99 -6.11
CA ASP A 108 1.48 7.99 -7.08
C ASP A 108 1.33 7.45 -8.51
N LYS A 109 1.91 6.30 -8.82
CA LYS A 109 1.79 5.64 -10.13
C LYS A 109 0.58 4.73 -10.23
N LEU A 110 -0.08 4.44 -9.11
CA LEU A 110 -1.30 3.64 -9.06
C LEU A 110 -2.51 4.51 -9.38
N SER A 111 -2.88 4.59 -10.65
CA SER A 111 -3.97 5.45 -11.14
C SER A 111 -5.36 4.82 -11.04
N GLU A 112 -5.45 3.51 -10.88
CA GLU A 112 -6.69 2.76 -10.76
C GLU A 112 -6.86 2.21 -9.35
N PRO A 113 -8.10 2.00 -8.86
CA PRO A 113 -8.35 1.36 -7.59
C PRO A 113 -7.64 0.00 -7.52
N THR A 114 -6.73 -0.13 -6.56
CA THR A 114 -5.84 -1.29 -6.44
C THR A 114 -5.74 -1.74 -4.99
N PHE A 115 -5.93 -3.01 -4.75
CA PHE A 115 -5.59 -3.63 -3.48
C PHE A 115 -4.13 -4.06 -3.50
N ILE A 116 -3.38 -3.61 -2.51
CA ILE A 116 -2.03 -4.07 -2.25
C ILE A 116 -2.06 -5.02 -1.06
N TYR A 117 -1.54 -6.23 -1.23
CA TYR A 117 -1.52 -7.26 -0.19
C TYR A 117 -0.12 -7.83 0.01
N LYS A 118 0.08 -8.60 1.06
CA LYS A 118 1.39 -9.14 1.47
C LYS A 118 2.42 -8.05 1.78
N TYR A 119 2.02 -7.08 2.57
CA TYR A 119 2.95 -6.07 3.11
C TYR A 119 4.05 -6.73 3.94
N PRO A 120 5.26 -6.13 4.00
CA PRO A 120 6.31 -6.60 4.90
C PRO A 120 5.81 -6.65 6.35
N LEU A 121 6.08 -7.74 7.05
CA LEU A 121 5.63 -7.93 8.43
C LEU A 121 6.12 -6.81 9.38
N GLU A 122 7.28 -6.27 9.09
CA GLU A 122 7.91 -5.19 9.87
C GLU A 122 7.09 -3.89 9.90
N VAL A 123 6.25 -3.67 8.87
CA VAL A 123 5.33 -2.52 8.80
C VAL A 123 3.89 -2.89 9.14
N SER A 124 3.64 -4.17 9.39
CA SER A 124 2.34 -4.69 9.80
C SER A 124 2.50 -5.70 10.94
N PRO A 125 3.08 -5.30 12.09
CA PRO A 125 3.49 -6.22 13.15
C PRO A 125 2.33 -6.95 13.83
N LEU A 126 1.13 -6.43 13.73
CA LEU A 126 -0.08 -7.04 14.31
C LEU A 126 -0.78 -8.02 13.35
N SER A 127 -0.32 -8.12 12.12
CA SER A 127 -0.87 -9.08 11.17
C SER A 127 -0.40 -10.50 11.51
N ARG A 128 -1.33 -11.46 11.40
CA ARG A 128 -1.00 -12.89 11.54
C ARG A 128 -0.19 -13.34 10.31
N LYS A 129 0.83 -14.17 10.57
CA LYS A 129 1.60 -14.83 9.51
C LYS A 129 0.77 -15.88 8.78
#